data_1d8aaa678307a6c17936146fb905d1a0
#
_entry.id   1d8aaa678307a6c17936146fb905d1a0
#
_cell.length_a   1.000
_cell.length_b   1.000
_cell.length_c   1.000
_cell.angle_alpha   90.00
_cell.angle_beta   90.00
_cell.angle_gamma   90.00
#
_symmetry.space_group_name_H-M   'P 1'
#
loop_
_entity.id
_entity.type
_entity.pdbx_description
1 polymer ?
#
loop_
_entity_poly.entity_id
_entity_poly.type
_entity_poly.pdbx_seq_one_letter_code
_entity_poly.pdbx_strand_id
1 'polypeptide(L)'
;MHQGQIVLLDTNIIIEAFRTRCWKAITAYYQIETVEKCYEEALTGDRLRPGYVEVDRVALKEKLVIHRVTSIELASHALTCPDADALDAGERHLFAHAHGRPDAWIATCADRAAVRIAFALGWKERICSLEVLSKPTGAKPTLKRHFTEDWLSQVRTDFMLGKLG
;
A
#
# COMPACT_ATOMS: atom_id res chain seq x y z
N MET A 1 -7.32 -6.47 -13.08
CA MET A 1 -8.03 -5.65 -12.06
C MET A 1 -9.38 -5.22 -12.63
N HIS A 2 -10.41 -5.23 -11.83
CA HIS A 2 -11.78 -4.89 -12.22
C HIS A 2 -12.39 -3.84 -11.28
N GLN A 3 -13.47 -3.22 -11.70
CA GLN A 3 -14.21 -2.27 -10.86
C GLN A 3 -14.73 -2.96 -9.60
N GLY A 4 -14.62 -2.30 -8.44
CA GLY A 4 -14.99 -2.86 -7.14
C GLY A 4 -13.96 -3.84 -6.54
N GLN A 5 -12.82 -4.09 -7.21
CA GLN A 5 -11.73 -4.86 -6.61
C GLN A 5 -11.26 -4.24 -5.30
N ILE A 6 -11.08 -5.06 -4.26
CA ILE A 6 -10.53 -4.63 -2.97
C ILE A 6 -9.03 -4.32 -3.14
N VAL A 7 -8.65 -3.12 -2.73
CA VAL A 7 -7.26 -2.64 -2.79
C VAL A 7 -6.82 -2.13 -1.43
N LEU A 8 -5.78 -2.75 -0.89
CA LEU A 8 -5.13 -2.34 0.35
C LEU A 8 -4.06 -1.29 0.05
N LEU A 9 -4.15 -0.12 0.67
CA LEU A 9 -3.19 0.96 0.49
C LEU A 9 -2.40 1.24 1.76
N ASP A 10 -1.08 1.37 1.61
CA ASP A 10 -0.22 1.89 2.66
C ASP A 10 -0.24 3.42 2.74
N THR A 11 0.41 3.98 3.75
CA THR A 11 0.53 5.42 4.00
C THR A 11 1.12 6.16 2.80
N ASN A 12 2.20 5.65 2.21
CA ASN A 12 2.94 6.31 1.14
C ASN A 12 2.11 6.40 -0.14
N ILE A 13 1.33 5.36 -0.43
CA ILE A 13 0.43 5.31 -1.58
C ILE A 13 -0.72 6.32 -1.42
N ILE A 14 -1.31 6.39 -0.22
CA ILE A 14 -2.36 7.38 0.08
C ILE A 14 -1.83 8.79 -0.18
N ILE A 15 -0.69 9.14 0.40
CA ILE A 15 -0.06 10.46 0.24
C ILE A 15 0.24 10.76 -1.24
N GLU A 16 0.80 9.80 -1.98
CA GLU A 16 1.13 9.99 -3.40
C GLU A 16 -0.13 10.16 -4.26
N ALA A 17 -1.22 9.44 -3.94
CA ALA A 17 -2.48 9.57 -4.64
C ALA A 17 -3.11 10.96 -4.45
N PHE A 18 -2.98 11.55 -3.26
CA PHE A 18 -3.37 12.95 -3.02
C PHE A 18 -2.44 13.93 -3.75
N ARG A 19 -1.12 13.74 -3.66
CA ARG A 19 -0.13 14.59 -4.33
C ARG A 19 -0.37 14.67 -5.84
N THR A 20 -0.69 13.57 -6.46
CA THR A 20 -0.88 13.45 -7.91
C THR A 20 -2.33 13.65 -8.35
N ARG A 21 -3.24 13.92 -7.39
CA ARG A 21 -4.67 14.14 -7.61
C ARG A 21 -5.42 12.95 -8.24
N CYS A 22 -4.86 11.74 -8.16
CA CYS A 22 -5.55 10.54 -8.65
C CYS A 22 -6.46 9.87 -7.61
N TRP A 23 -6.47 10.36 -6.35
CA TRP A 23 -7.27 9.80 -5.25
C TRP A 23 -8.74 9.58 -5.64
N LYS A 24 -9.42 10.61 -6.14
CA LYS A 24 -10.84 10.51 -6.52
C LYS A 24 -11.11 9.47 -7.59
N ALA A 25 -10.19 9.34 -8.56
CA ALA A 25 -10.35 8.39 -9.66
C ALA A 25 -10.19 6.94 -9.18
N ILE A 26 -9.19 6.65 -8.35
CA ILE A 26 -8.98 5.30 -7.80
C ILE A 26 -10.10 4.90 -6.86
N THR A 27 -10.58 5.79 -5.97
CA THR A 27 -11.67 5.51 -5.03
C THR A 27 -13.05 5.42 -5.69
N ALA A 28 -13.23 5.95 -6.88
CA ALA A 28 -14.44 5.77 -7.69
C ALA A 28 -14.46 4.42 -8.42
N TYR A 29 -13.30 3.81 -8.61
CA TYR A 29 -13.16 2.57 -9.37
C TYR A 29 -13.01 1.34 -8.48
N TYR A 30 -12.28 1.45 -7.37
CA TYR A 30 -11.95 0.36 -6.45
C TYR A 30 -12.61 0.53 -5.09
N GLN A 31 -12.77 -0.57 -4.37
CA GLN A 31 -13.02 -0.56 -2.94
C GLN A 31 -11.66 -0.40 -2.22
N ILE A 32 -11.41 0.80 -1.70
CA ILE A 32 -10.13 1.11 -1.05
C ILE A 32 -10.24 0.83 0.44
N GLU A 33 -9.27 0.07 0.94
CA GLU A 33 -9.16 -0.30 2.34
C GLU A 33 -7.76 0.00 2.87
N THR A 34 -7.66 0.29 4.15
CA THR A 34 -6.41 0.45 4.88
C THR A 34 -6.59 0.10 6.35
N VAL A 35 -5.55 0.27 7.15
CA VAL A 35 -5.57 0.06 8.60
C VAL A 35 -5.47 1.38 9.36
N GLU A 36 -5.96 1.41 10.62
CA GLU A 36 -5.93 2.61 11.47
C GLU A 36 -4.54 3.26 11.50
N LYS A 37 -3.48 2.45 11.57
CA LYS A 37 -2.12 2.96 11.63
C LYS A 37 -1.72 3.74 10.38
N CYS A 38 -1.98 3.22 9.18
CA CYS A 38 -1.72 3.92 7.93
C CYS A 38 -2.58 5.20 7.79
N TYR A 39 -3.84 5.13 8.23
CA TYR A 39 -4.72 6.29 8.23
C TYR A 39 -4.20 7.42 9.13
N GLU A 40 -3.76 7.10 10.35
CA GLU A 40 -3.17 8.06 11.29
C GLU A 40 -1.89 8.70 10.70
N GLU A 41 -0.98 7.88 10.20
CA GLU A 41 0.29 8.33 9.60
C GLU A 41 0.06 9.26 8.40
N ALA A 42 -0.91 8.95 7.54
CA ALA A 42 -1.25 9.79 6.39
C ALA A 42 -1.72 11.21 6.80
N LEU A 43 -2.28 11.36 8.00
CA LEU A 43 -2.80 12.62 8.52
C LEU A 43 -1.83 13.38 9.44
N THR A 44 -0.79 12.71 9.96
CA THR A 44 0.10 13.26 10.99
C THR A 44 1.49 13.65 10.47
N GLY A 45 1.69 13.70 9.16
CA GLY A 45 2.97 14.08 8.55
C GLY A 45 3.46 15.46 9.01
N ASP A 46 4.77 15.63 9.15
CA ASP A 46 5.40 16.90 9.48
C ASP A 46 5.16 17.94 8.38
N ARG A 47 4.35 18.94 8.69
CA ARG A 47 3.99 20.05 7.77
C ARG A 47 5.18 20.92 7.36
N LEU A 48 6.25 20.91 8.13
CA LEU A 48 7.47 21.68 7.84
C LEU A 48 8.45 20.90 6.97
N ARG A 49 8.20 19.60 6.76
CA ARG A 49 9.06 18.76 5.93
C ARG A 49 8.97 19.17 4.46
N PRO A 50 10.10 19.37 3.76
CA PRO A 50 10.09 19.62 2.33
C PRO A 50 9.33 18.51 1.56
N GLY A 51 8.36 18.92 0.74
CA GLY A 51 7.54 17.96 -0.01
C GLY A 51 6.35 17.39 0.78
N TYR A 52 6.01 17.98 1.93
CA TYR A 52 4.77 17.65 2.65
C TYR A 52 3.56 17.75 1.70
N VAL A 53 2.69 16.78 1.82
CA VAL A 53 1.42 16.71 1.08
C VAL A 53 0.29 16.76 2.10
N GLU A 54 -0.56 17.74 2.00
CA GLU A 54 -1.76 17.79 2.83
C GLU A 54 -2.77 16.78 2.31
N VAL A 55 -3.12 15.82 3.17
CA VAL A 55 -4.16 14.83 2.92
C VAL A 55 -5.47 15.36 3.50
N ASP A 56 -6.45 15.58 2.64
CA ASP A 56 -7.79 15.99 3.08
C ASP A 56 -8.45 14.88 3.88
N ARG A 57 -8.59 15.10 5.18
CA ARG A 57 -9.18 14.14 6.13
C ARG A 57 -10.61 13.73 5.75
N VAL A 58 -11.43 14.66 5.27
CA VAL A 58 -12.83 14.40 4.92
C VAL A 58 -12.86 13.51 3.67
N ALA A 59 -12.15 13.91 2.63
CA ALA A 59 -12.06 13.16 1.38
C ALA A 59 -11.42 11.76 1.56
N LEU A 60 -10.47 11.65 2.50
CA LEU A 60 -9.88 10.35 2.85
C LEU A 60 -10.89 9.45 3.54
N LYS A 61 -11.52 9.92 4.63
CA LYS A 61 -12.46 9.13 5.45
C LYS A 61 -13.72 8.71 4.68
N GLU A 62 -14.20 9.55 3.79
CA GLU A 62 -15.44 9.32 3.04
C GLU A 62 -15.37 8.10 2.10
N LYS A 63 -14.18 7.78 1.59
CA LYS A 63 -13.98 6.79 0.54
C LYS A 63 -13.12 5.59 0.97
N LEU A 64 -12.79 5.49 2.24
CA LEU A 64 -11.85 4.53 2.77
C LEU A 64 -12.50 3.64 3.82
N VAL A 65 -12.37 2.33 3.66
CA VAL A 65 -12.66 1.38 4.73
C VAL A 65 -11.42 1.24 5.61
N ILE A 66 -11.58 1.53 6.90
CA ILE A 66 -10.46 1.54 7.85
C ILE A 66 -10.62 0.36 8.80
N HIS A 67 -9.63 -0.51 8.85
CA HIS A 67 -9.61 -1.70 9.70
C HIS A 67 -8.74 -1.49 10.93
N ARG A 68 -9.25 -1.96 12.06
CA ARG A 68 -8.47 -2.06 13.28
C ARG A 68 -7.72 -3.39 13.30
N VAL A 69 -6.43 -3.32 13.56
CA VAL A 69 -5.56 -4.49 13.71
C VAL A 69 -5.33 -4.76 15.18
N THR A 70 -5.60 -5.97 15.62
CA THR A 70 -5.43 -6.39 17.01
C THR A 70 -3.99 -6.83 17.28
N SER A 71 -3.60 -6.84 18.57
CA SER A 71 -2.31 -7.38 18.99
C SER A 71 -2.16 -8.87 18.66
N ILE A 72 -3.26 -9.62 18.61
CA ILE A 72 -3.27 -11.04 18.24
C ILE A 72 -2.93 -11.20 16.74
N GLU A 73 -3.52 -10.39 15.86
CA GLU A 73 -3.19 -10.40 14.41
C GLU A 73 -1.73 -10.04 14.18
N LEU A 74 -1.21 -9.01 14.88
CA LEU A 74 0.20 -8.63 14.81
C LEU A 74 1.12 -9.75 15.27
N ALA A 75 0.81 -10.39 16.41
CA ALA A 75 1.60 -11.51 16.93
C ALA A 75 1.56 -12.72 15.99
N SER A 76 0.38 -13.05 15.46
CA SER A 76 0.22 -14.14 14.50
C SER A 76 1.02 -13.89 13.23
N HIS A 77 0.98 -12.66 12.70
CA HIS A 77 1.78 -12.28 11.55
C HIS A 77 3.28 -12.38 11.82
N ALA A 78 3.76 -11.89 12.97
CA ALA A 78 5.16 -11.94 13.33
C ALA A 78 5.70 -13.40 13.44
N LEU A 79 4.88 -14.36 13.85
CA LEU A 79 5.25 -15.78 13.88
C LEU A 79 5.43 -16.38 12.49
N THR A 80 4.72 -15.89 11.49
CA THR A 80 4.75 -16.40 10.10
C THR A 80 5.66 -15.59 9.19
N CYS A 81 6.04 -14.39 9.61
CA CYS A 81 6.89 -13.46 8.87
C CYS A 81 8.08 -13.02 9.73
N PRO A 82 9.20 -13.78 9.74
CA PRO A 82 10.38 -13.47 10.56
C PRO A 82 10.97 -12.06 10.29
N ASP A 83 10.80 -11.57 9.07
CA ASP A 83 11.31 -10.25 8.64
C ASP A 83 10.31 -9.10 8.90
N ALA A 84 9.21 -9.34 9.62
CA ALA A 84 8.20 -8.32 9.89
C ALA A 84 8.76 -7.06 10.59
N ASP A 85 9.86 -7.19 11.32
CA ASP A 85 10.53 -6.07 11.99
C ASP A 85 11.23 -5.10 11.02
N ALA A 86 11.45 -5.51 9.76
CA ALA A 86 11.97 -4.63 8.72
C ALA A 86 10.89 -3.71 8.11
N LEU A 87 9.61 -3.98 8.41
CA LEU A 87 8.48 -3.14 8.01
C LEU A 87 8.32 -1.96 8.97
N ASP A 88 7.91 -0.81 8.45
CA ASP A 88 7.44 0.28 9.31
C ASP A 88 6.11 -0.10 10.01
N ALA A 89 5.65 0.78 10.91
CA ALA A 89 4.47 0.45 11.72
C ALA A 89 3.19 0.33 10.86
N GLY A 90 3.00 1.20 9.87
CA GLY A 90 1.87 1.17 8.95
C GLY A 90 1.85 -0.11 8.12
N GLU A 91 2.99 -0.42 7.48
CA GLU A 91 3.16 -1.62 6.66
C GLU A 91 2.96 -2.90 7.46
N ARG A 92 3.51 -2.97 8.69
CA ARG A 92 3.35 -4.13 9.58
C ARG A 92 1.89 -4.39 9.92
N HIS A 93 1.11 -3.35 10.24
CA HIS A 93 -0.32 -3.48 10.51
C HIS A 93 -1.08 -3.88 9.25
N LEU A 94 -0.76 -3.28 8.11
CA LEU A 94 -1.40 -3.60 6.83
C LEU A 94 -1.17 -5.06 6.44
N PHE A 95 0.04 -5.56 6.61
CA PHE A 95 0.40 -6.94 6.29
C PHE A 95 -0.22 -7.94 7.27
N ALA A 96 -0.28 -7.61 8.57
CA ALA A 96 -0.98 -8.42 9.55
C ALA A 96 -2.47 -8.56 9.21
N HIS A 97 -3.12 -7.47 8.80
CA HIS A 97 -4.50 -7.48 8.33
C HIS A 97 -4.67 -8.32 7.05
N ALA A 98 -3.76 -8.17 6.09
CA ALA A 98 -3.81 -8.90 4.82
C ALA A 98 -3.59 -10.42 4.98
N HIS A 99 -2.77 -10.82 5.96
CA HIS A 99 -2.33 -12.22 6.14
C HIS A 99 -3.49 -13.19 6.42
N GLY A 100 -4.47 -12.77 7.19
CA GLY A 100 -5.62 -13.62 7.59
C GLY A 100 -6.81 -13.57 6.63
N ARG A 101 -6.75 -12.83 5.53
CA ARG A 101 -7.89 -12.57 4.66
C ARG A 101 -8.11 -13.67 3.62
N PRO A 102 -9.32 -14.24 3.55
CA PRO A 102 -9.67 -15.25 2.54
C PRO A 102 -10.09 -14.65 1.19
N ASP A 103 -10.44 -13.35 1.15
CA ASP A 103 -10.97 -12.67 -0.04
C ASP A 103 -9.90 -12.32 -1.07
N ALA A 104 -10.34 -11.95 -2.26
CA ALA A 104 -9.46 -11.57 -3.37
C ALA A 104 -9.10 -10.09 -3.28
N TRP A 105 -8.08 -9.79 -2.50
CA TRP A 105 -7.51 -8.44 -2.39
C TRP A 105 -6.22 -8.31 -3.20
N ILE A 106 -5.87 -7.07 -3.54
CA ILE A 106 -4.55 -6.66 -4.02
C ILE A 106 -4.00 -5.57 -3.10
N ALA A 107 -2.70 -5.38 -3.06
CA ALA A 107 -2.07 -4.30 -2.31
C ALA A 107 -1.10 -3.52 -3.19
N THR A 108 -0.88 -2.26 -2.82
CA THR A 108 0.07 -1.39 -3.50
C THR A 108 1.11 -0.95 -2.49
N CYS A 109 2.36 -1.27 -2.75
CA CYS A 109 3.52 -0.92 -1.92
C CYS A 109 4.55 -0.16 -2.74
N ALA A 110 5.22 0.79 -2.12
CA ALA A 110 6.28 1.61 -2.72
C ALA A 110 7.60 1.54 -1.95
N ASP A 111 7.67 0.72 -0.92
CA ASP A 111 8.88 0.41 -0.18
C ASP A 111 9.48 -0.92 -0.64
N ARG A 112 10.83 -0.98 -0.76
CA ARG A 112 11.54 -2.15 -1.26
C ARG A 112 11.51 -3.31 -0.27
N ALA A 113 11.58 -3.04 1.03
CA ALA A 113 11.52 -4.06 2.06
C ALA A 113 10.11 -4.66 2.14
N ALA A 114 9.08 -3.82 2.08
CA ALA A 114 7.69 -4.27 2.05
C ALA A 114 7.40 -5.16 0.84
N VAL A 115 7.83 -4.77 -0.37
CA VAL A 115 7.67 -5.59 -1.58
C VAL A 115 8.41 -6.92 -1.46
N ARG A 116 9.65 -6.92 -0.95
CA ARG A 116 10.43 -8.15 -0.72
C ARG A 116 9.69 -9.10 0.23
N ILE A 117 9.20 -8.59 1.34
CA ILE A 117 8.48 -9.38 2.34
C ILE A 117 7.16 -9.91 1.77
N ALA A 118 6.40 -9.09 1.04
CA ALA A 118 5.19 -9.55 0.37
C ALA A 118 5.47 -10.72 -0.60
N PHE A 119 6.58 -10.68 -1.32
CA PHE A 119 6.96 -11.75 -2.23
C PHE A 119 7.39 -13.02 -1.48
N ALA A 120 8.11 -12.88 -0.36
CA ALA A 120 8.46 -14.00 0.51
C ALA A 120 7.22 -14.68 1.12
N LEU A 121 6.16 -13.91 1.41
CA LEU A 121 4.86 -14.41 1.83
C LEU A 121 4.01 -15.05 0.70
N GLY A 122 4.53 -15.11 -0.53
CA GLY A 122 3.83 -15.65 -1.68
C GLY A 122 2.80 -14.70 -2.31
N TRP A 123 2.82 -13.41 -1.97
CA TRP A 123 1.85 -12.41 -2.44
C TRP A 123 2.28 -11.70 -3.74
N LYS A 124 3.22 -12.26 -4.48
CA LYS A 124 3.78 -11.65 -5.69
C LYS A 124 2.71 -11.17 -6.68
N GLU A 125 1.66 -11.97 -6.88
CA GLU A 125 0.57 -11.66 -7.79
C GLU A 125 -0.47 -10.71 -7.18
N ARG A 126 -0.38 -10.44 -5.89
CA ARG A 126 -1.26 -9.52 -5.16
C ARG A 126 -0.69 -8.11 -5.05
N ILE A 127 0.57 -7.90 -5.43
CA ILE A 127 1.22 -6.59 -5.35
C ILE A 127 1.22 -5.92 -6.72
N CYS A 128 0.73 -4.69 -6.78
CA CYS A 128 0.77 -3.84 -7.97
C CYS A 128 1.30 -2.44 -7.66
N SER A 129 1.74 -1.74 -8.68
CA SER A 129 2.15 -0.33 -8.57
C SER A 129 0.95 0.62 -8.59
N LEU A 130 1.11 1.83 -8.06
CA LEU A 130 0.10 2.89 -8.18
C LEU A 130 -0.15 3.26 -9.64
N GLU A 131 0.89 3.17 -10.49
CA GLU A 131 0.74 3.38 -11.93
C GLU A 131 -0.26 2.40 -12.55
N VAL A 132 -0.08 1.09 -12.29
CA VAL A 132 -0.97 0.05 -12.80
C VAL A 132 -2.37 0.19 -12.23
N LEU A 133 -2.50 0.54 -10.95
CA LEU A 133 -3.78 0.81 -10.30
C LEU A 133 -4.53 1.98 -10.96
N SER A 134 -3.80 3.01 -11.41
CA SER A 134 -4.40 4.20 -12.02
C SER A 134 -4.88 4.00 -13.45
N LYS A 135 -4.27 3.09 -14.23
CA LYS A 135 -4.57 2.89 -15.66
C LYS A 135 -6.07 2.69 -15.97
N PRO A 136 -6.80 1.75 -15.31
CA PRO A 136 -8.22 1.52 -15.64
C PRO A 136 -9.13 2.69 -15.24
N THR A 137 -8.68 3.56 -14.35
CA THR A 137 -9.47 4.71 -13.88
C THR A 137 -9.45 5.90 -14.85
N GLY A 138 -8.60 5.85 -15.88
CA GLY A 138 -8.36 6.95 -16.79
C GLY A 138 -7.45 8.06 -16.25
N ALA A 139 -7.03 7.97 -14.98
CA ALA A 139 -6.08 8.92 -14.39
C ALA A 139 -4.68 8.73 -14.97
N LYS A 140 -3.96 9.82 -15.16
CA LYS A 140 -2.57 9.84 -15.65
C LYS A 140 -1.67 10.60 -14.66
N PRO A 141 -1.44 10.05 -13.46
CA PRO A 141 -0.65 10.75 -12.44
C PRO A 141 0.83 10.84 -12.83
N THR A 142 1.46 11.98 -12.53
CA THR A 142 2.93 12.12 -12.62
C THR A 142 3.55 11.58 -11.33
N LEU A 143 3.92 10.30 -11.35
CA LEU A 143 4.40 9.56 -10.20
C LEU A 143 5.91 9.70 -9.99
N LYS A 144 6.36 9.62 -8.74
CA LYS A 144 7.75 9.37 -8.43
C LYS A 144 8.10 7.92 -8.80
N ARG A 145 9.40 7.65 -9.06
CA ARG A 145 9.90 6.38 -9.60
C ARG A 145 9.39 5.14 -8.85
N HIS A 146 9.40 5.16 -7.52
CA HIS A 146 9.04 4.00 -6.70
C HIS A 146 7.53 3.67 -6.68
N PHE A 147 6.69 4.48 -7.35
CA PHE A 147 5.27 4.20 -7.55
C PHE A 147 4.95 3.69 -8.96
N THR A 148 5.97 3.52 -9.82
CA THR A 148 5.81 3.07 -11.22
C THR A 148 5.94 1.55 -11.36
N GLU A 149 5.38 1.03 -12.44
CA GLU A 149 5.48 -0.41 -12.75
C GLU A 149 6.91 -0.81 -13.13
N ASP A 150 7.64 0.08 -13.76
CA ASP A 150 9.05 -0.17 -14.10
C ASP A 150 9.90 -0.43 -12.85
N TRP A 151 9.73 0.38 -11.80
CA TRP A 151 10.40 0.16 -10.52
C TRP A 151 9.97 -1.16 -9.87
N LEU A 152 8.66 -1.46 -9.83
CA LEU A 152 8.17 -2.70 -9.23
C LEU A 152 8.65 -3.94 -9.99
N SER A 153 8.69 -3.87 -11.32
CA SER A 153 9.23 -4.93 -12.16
C SER A 153 10.72 -5.16 -11.92
N GLN A 154 11.49 -4.09 -11.70
CA GLN A 154 12.90 -4.21 -11.31
C GLN A 154 13.04 -4.90 -9.94
N VAL A 155 12.23 -4.52 -8.94
CA VAL A 155 12.24 -5.17 -7.63
C VAL A 155 11.87 -6.65 -7.72
N ARG A 156 10.88 -7.01 -8.55
CA ARG A 156 10.52 -8.42 -8.82
C ARG A 156 11.70 -9.20 -9.41
N THR A 157 12.39 -8.62 -10.37
CA THR A 157 13.55 -9.24 -11.00
C THR A 157 14.68 -9.44 -10.00
N ASP A 158 14.98 -8.43 -9.20
CA ASP A 158 16.02 -8.49 -8.17
C ASP A 158 15.72 -9.56 -7.13
N PHE A 159 14.44 -9.70 -6.73
CA PHE A 159 14.00 -10.75 -5.82
C PHE A 159 14.22 -12.14 -6.41
N MET A 160 13.80 -12.35 -7.67
CA MET A 160 13.95 -13.65 -8.33
C MET A 160 15.42 -14.04 -8.55
N LEU A 161 16.30 -13.06 -8.70
CA LEU A 161 17.75 -13.28 -8.83
C LEU A 161 18.48 -13.39 -7.49
N GLY A 162 17.78 -13.39 -6.36
CA GLY A 162 18.38 -13.44 -5.02
C GLY A 162 19.22 -12.21 -4.65
N LYS A 163 19.01 -11.07 -5.33
CA LYS A 163 19.73 -9.81 -5.08
C LYS A 163 19.13 -8.95 -3.97
N LEU A 164 18.00 -9.37 -3.44
CA LEU A 164 17.31 -8.73 -2.31
C LEU A 164 17.55 -9.58 -1.06
N GLY A 165 18.77 -9.52 -0.53
CA GLY A 165 19.09 -10.08 0.78
C GLY A 165 18.87 -9.04 1.87
#